data_71a2d00fdabfb92b63cd85a7db406b72
#
_entry.id   71a2d00fdabfb92b63cd85a7db406b72
#
_cell.length_a   1.000
_cell.length_b   1.000
_cell.length_c   1.000
_cell.angle_alpha   90.00
_cell.angle_beta   90.00
_cell.angle_gamma   90.00
#
_symmetry.space_group_name_H-M   'P 1'
#
loop_
_entity.id
_entity.type
_entity.pdbx_description
1 polymer ?
#
loop_
_entity_poly.entity_id
_entity_poly.type
_entity_poly.pdbx_seq_one_letter_code
_entity_poly.pdbx_strand_id
1 'polypeptide(L)'
;MSEDQLQSTCFQWHWNNYPAERGMLFHVNQKARNAIEGNRMKAMGVVPGVSDMIYLKGPVFIEMKTVDGKQSPDQKRFESLVTSLGFKYVIVRTFDEFKNLFVTL
;
A
#
# COMPACT_ATOMS: atom_id res chain seq x y z
N MET A 1 1.36 -10.99 -13.39
CA MET A 1 0.68 -9.71 -13.12
C MET A 1 1.67 -8.75 -12.45
N SER A 2 1.77 -7.54 -12.98
CA SER A 2 2.63 -6.53 -12.37
C SER A 2 2.03 -6.02 -11.04
N GLU A 3 2.84 -5.30 -10.25
CA GLU A 3 2.33 -4.68 -9.02
C GLU A 3 1.19 -3.70 -9.33
N ASP A 4 1.32 -2.91 -10.38
CA ASP A 4 0.28 -1.94 -10.76
C ASP A 4 -1.01 -2.63 -11.19
N GLN A 5 -0.90 -3.74 -11.93
CA GLN A 5 -2.07 -4.53 -12.34
C GLN A 5 -2.74 -5.17 -11.13
N LEU A 6 -1.97 -5.72 -10.21
CA LEU A 6 -2.48 -6.30 -8.97
C LEU A 6 -3.22 -5.25 -8.15
N GLN A 7 -2.60 -4.09 -7.97
CA GLN A 7 -3.21 -2.99 -7.22
C GLN A 7 -4.52 -2.53 -7.84
N SER A 8 -4.54 -2.36 -9.16
CA SER A 8 -5.76 -1.93 -9.88
C SER A 8 -6.88 -2.95 -9.72
N THR A 9 -6.56 -4.24 -9.86
CA THR A 9 -7.52 -5.32 -9.70
C THR A 9 -8.11 -5.32 -8.29
N CYS A 10 -7.26 -5.21 -7.28
CA CYS A 10 -7.66 -5.18 -5.87
C CYS A 10 -8.52 -3.96 -5.55
N PHE A 11 -8.07 -2.78 -5.96
CA PHE A 11 -8.79 -1.54 -5.69
C PHE A 11 -10.18 -1.55 -6.34
N GLN A 12 -10.27 -1.95 -7.61
CA GLN A 12 -11.55 -2.00 -8.32
C GLN A 12 -12.51 -2.99 -7.71
N TRP A 13 -12.00 -4.14 -7.27
CA TRP A 13 -12.82 -5.12 -6.56
C TRP A 13 -13.42 -4.53 -5.28
N HIS A 14 -12.63 -3.86 -4.47
CA HIS A 14 -13.12 -3.22 -3.25
C HIS A 14 -14.14 -2.14 -3.56
N TRP A 15 -13.84 -1.29 -4.54
CA TRP A 15 -14.75 -0.22 -4.96
C TRP A 15 -16.12 -0.76 -5.37
N ASN A 16 -16.13 -1.86 -6.10
CA ASN A 16 -17.36 -2.47 -6.62
C ASN A 16 -18.13 -3.26 -5.57
N ASN A 17 -17.46 -3.87 -4.63
CA ASN A 17 -18.09 -4.77 -3.66
C ASN A 17 -18.39 -4.10 -2.31
N TYR A 18 -17.79 -2.95 -2.03
CA TYR A 18 -17.97 -2.22 -0.77
C TYR A 18 -18.33 -0.76 -1.06
N PRO A 19 -19.51 -0.49 -1.67
CA PRO A 19 -19.85 0.89 -2.05
C PRO A 19 -19.94 1.86 -0.88
N ALA A 20 -20.28 1.37 0.31
CA ALA A 20 -20.33 2.19 1.52
C ALA A 20 -18.94 2.60 2.02
N GLU A 21 -17.89 1.94 1.54
CA GLU A 21 -16.51 2.20 1.96
C GLU A 21 -15.69 2.95 0.92
N ARG A 22 -16.33 3.46 -0.11
CA ARG A 22 -15.63 4.22 -1.15
C ARG A 22 -14.97 5.45 -0.55
N GLY A 23 -13.67 5.59 -0.82
CA GLY A 23 -12.83 6.62 -0.22
C GLY A 23 -12.06 6.17 1.01
N MET A 24 -12.39 5.02 1.59
CA MET A 24 -11.64 4.47 2.74
C MET A 24 -10.34 3.79 2.32
N LEU A 25 -10.29 3.26 1.11
CA LEU A 25 -9.09 2.65 0.54
C LEU A 25 -8.56 3.56 -0.55
N PHE A 26 -7.29 3.94 -0.48
CA PHE A 26 -6.70 4.84 -1.48
C PHE A 26 -5.22 4.58 -1.67
N HIS A 27 -4.73 5.00 -2.83
CA HIS A 27 -3.34 4.89 -3.23
C HIS A 27 -2.52 6.06 -2.69
N VAL A 28 -1.30 5.76 -2.27
CA VAL A 28 -0.33 6.77 -1.84
C VAL A 28 0.76 6.86 -2.90
N ASN A 29 0.77 7.94 -3.68
CA ASN A 29 1.73 8.11 -4.76
C ASN A 29 3.09 8.54 -4.23
N GLN A 30 4.14 7.77 -4.58
CA GLN A 30 5.49 7.97 -4.08
C GLN A 30 6.57 8.02 -5.16
N LYS A 31 6.19 7.90 -6.44
CA LYS A 31 7.18 7.76 -7.50
C LYS A 31 7.64 9.12 -8.00
N ALA A 32 8.93 9.42 -7.79
CA ALA A 32 9.59 10.57 -8.37
C ALA A 32 10.12 10.23 -9.77
N ARG A 33 10.07 11.19 -10.71
CA ARG A 33 10.56 11.00 -12.08
C ARG A 33 12.07 11.18 -12.18
N ASN A 34 12.67 11.90 -11.24
CA ASN A 34 14.11 12.19 -11.22
C ASN A 34 14.54 12.60 -9.80
N ALA A 35 15.86 12.81 -9.63
CA ALA A 35 16.41 13.15 -8.32
C ALA A 35 15.92 14.50 -7.78
N ILE A 36 15.71 15.48 -8.65
CA ILE A 36 15.23 16.80 -8.25
C ILE A 36 13.81 16.69 -7.69
N GLU A 37 12.91 15.98 -8.40
CA GLU A 37 11.55 15.74 -7.96
C GLU A 37 11.54 14.93 -6.66
N GLY A 38 12.39 13.91 -6.56
CA GLY A 38 12.52 13.09 -5.36
C GLY A 38 12.92 13.90 -4.14
N ASN A 39 13.89 14.82 -4.29
CA ASN A 39 14.31 15.68 -3.20
C ASN A 39 13.22 16.66 -2.79
N ARG A 40 12.50 17.20 -3.78
CA ARG A 40 11.37 18.10 -3.50
C ARG A 40 10.25 17.37 -2.75
N MET A 41 9.93 16.15 -3.16
CA MET A 41 8.90 15.33 -2.52
C MET A 41 9.28 15.03 -1.07
N LYS A 42 10.54 14.67 -0.81
CA LYS A 42 11.02 14.44 0.57
C LYS A 42 10.90 15.69 1.42
N ALA A 43 11.25 16.86 0.87
CA ALA A 43 11.11 18.11 1.58
C ALA A 43 9.66 18.45 1.90
N MET A 44 8.72 17.95 1.11
CA MET A 44 7.28 18.11 1.33
C MET A 44 6.68 17.05 2.27
N GLY A 45 7.48 16.12 2.77
CA GLY A 45 7.01 15.12 3.71
C GLY A 45 6.73 13.74 3.13
N VAL A 46 7.17 13.49 1.90
CA VAL A 46 7.05 12.16 1.32
C VAL A 46 8.07 11.22 1.96
N VAL A 47 7.58 10.12 2.52
CA VAL A 47 8.42 9.16 3.25
C VAL A 47 8.83 8.03 2.33
N PRO A 48 10.14 7.80 2.10
CA PRO A 48 10.59 6.66 1.30
C PRO A 48 10.10 5.35 1.88
N GLY A 49 9.59 4.47 1.02
CA GLY A 49 9.15 3.14 1.43
C GLY A 49 7.75 3.06 2.01
N VAL A 50 6.99 4.16 2.01
CA VAL A 50 5.59 4.11 2.45
C VAL A 50 4.80 3.09 1.62
N SER A 51 3.81 2.43 2.22
CA SER A 51 2.98 1.44 1.54
C SER A 51 2.23 2.02 0.34
N ASP A 52 1.82 1.14 -0.59
CA ASP A 52 1.12 1.54 -1.82
C ASP A 52 -0.27 2.09 -1.53
N MET A 53 -0.96 1.51 -0.58
CA MET A 53 -2.33 1.90 -0.22
C MET A 53 -2.50 1.97 1.29
N ILE A 54 -3.49 2.75 1.70
CA ILE A 54 -3.95 2.82 3.09
C ILE A 54 -5.44 2.55 3.11
N TYR A 55 -5.86 1.67 4.02
CA TYR A 55 -7.27 1.44 4.31
C TYR A 55 -7.57 2.04 5.67
N LEU A 56 -8.51 2.99 5.71
CA LEU A 56 -8.74 3.82 6.91
C LEU A 56 -9.33 3.07 8.09
N LYS A 57 -9.99 1.95 7.84
CA LYS A 57 -10.55 1.14 8.90
C LYS A 57 -9.44 0.36 9.61
N GLY A 58 -8.88 0.96 10.63
CA GLY A 58 -7.76 0.38 11.34
C GLY A 58 -6.79 1.44 11.84
N PRO A 59 -6.01 2.15 11.02
CA PRO A 59 -5.76 1.93 9.59
C PRO A 59 -4.93 0.68 9.32
N VAL A 60 -5.03 0.20 8.09
CA VAL A 60 -4.22 -0.90 7.58
C VAL A 60 -3.36 -0.38 6.43
N PHE A 61 -2.05 -0.59 6.52
CA PHE A 61 -1.09 -0.19 5.50
C PHE A 61 -0.85 -1.39 4.58
N ILE A 62 -1.08 -1.22 3.28
CA ILE A 62 -1.09 -2.31 2.32
C ILE A 62 0.01 -2.09 1.28
N GLU A 63 0.96 -3.03 1.22
CA GLU A 63 2.05 -3.03 0.26
C GLU A 63 1.80 -4.08 -0.80
N MET A 64 1.86 -3.69 -2.09
CA MET A 64 1.72 -4.63 -3.21
C MET A 64 3.07 -5.16 -3.63
N LYS A 65 3.17 -6.46 -3.81
CA LYS A 65 4.37 -7.13 -4.32
C LYS A 65 3.98 -8.21 -5.32
N THR A 66 4.83 -8.42 -6.32
CA THR A 66 4.72 -9.64 -7.13
C THR A 66 5.07 -10.85 -6.28
N VAL A 67 4.76 -12.06 -6.78
CA VAL A 67 5.01 -13.30 -6.04
C VAL A 67 6.48 -13.43 -5.62
N ASP A 68 7.41 -13.00 -6.50
CA ASP A 68 8.84 -13.07 -6.24
C ASP A 68 9.44 -11.75 -5.75
N GLY A 69 8.64 -10.70 -5.64
CA GLY A 69 9.10 -9.38 -5.25
C GLY A 69 9.55 -9.32 -3.80
N LYS A 70 10.61 -8.55 -3.54
CA LYS A 70 11.14 -8.36 -2.20
C LYS A 70 11.02 -6.91 -1.78
N GLN A 71 10.82 -6.68 -0.48
CA GLN A 71 10.81 -5.34 0.06
C GLN A 71 12.19 -4.70 -0.06
N SER A 72 12.20 -3.41 -0.40
CA SER A 72 13.41 -2.59 -0.30
C SER A 72 13.75 -2.32 1.17
N PRO A 73 14.99 -1.89 1.47
CA PRO A 73 15.34 -1.47 2.83
C PRO A 73 14.42 -0.36 3.38
N ASP A 74 14.03 0.58 2.54
CA ASP A 74 13.10 1.65 2.94
C ASP A 74 11.72 1.10 3.30
N GLN A 75 11.22 0.14 2.53
CA GLN A 75 9.93 -0.50 2.81
C GLN A 75 9.97 -1.28 4.12
N LYS A 76 11.05 -2.00 4.39
CA LYS A 76 11.21 -2.72 5.66
C LYS A 76 11.26 -1.76 6.84
N ARG A 77 11.91 -0.62 6.67
CA ARG A 77 12.00 0.42 7.69
C ARG A 77 10.62 1.01 8.00
N PHE A 78 9.83 1.27 6.95
CA PHE A 78 8.47 1.77 7.11
C PHE A 78 7.58 0.74 7.81
N GLU A 79 7.66 -0.53 7.42
CA GLU A 79 6.93 -1.61 8.08
C GLU A 79 7.26 -1.68 9.58
N SER A 80 8.54 -1.61 9.92
CA SER A 80 8.97 -1.62 11.33
C SER A 80 8.40 -0.46 12.11
N LEU A 81 8.39 0.74 11.51
CA LEU A 81 7.81 1.92 12.14
C LEU A 81 6.32 1.74 12.39
N VAL A 82 5.58 1.33 11.38
CA VAL A 82 4.12 1.15 11.45
C VAL A 82 3.76 0.11 12.50
N THR A 83 4.43 -1.03 12.50
CA THR A 83 4.13 -2.11 13.45
C THR A 83 4.54 -1.75 14.87
N SER A 84 5.62 -0.99 15.03
CA SER A 84 6.06 -0.52 16.36
C SER A 84 5.05 0.45 17.00
N LEU A 85 4.27 1.14 16.18
CA LEU A 85 3.21 2.06 16.63
C LEU A 85 1.88 1.34 16.85
N GLY A 86 1.82 0.03 16.63
CA GLY A 86 0.61 -0.76 16.84
C GLY A 86 -0.34 -0.80 15.66
N PHE A 87 0.04 -0.27 14.51
CA PHE A 87 -0.77 -0.34 13.30
C PHE A 87 -0.50 -1.62 12.52
N LYS A 88 -1.47 -2.02 11.72
CA LYS A 88 -1.37 -3.21 10.89
C LYS A 88 -0.70 -2.89 9.55
N TYR A 89 0.25 -3.72 9.16
CA TYR A 89 0.94 -3.65 7.87
C TYR A 89 0.81 -5.02 7.20
N VAL A 90 0.41 -5.04 5.93
CA VAL A 90 0.25 -6.29 5.19
C VAL A 90 0.93 -6.19 3.83
N ILE A 91 1.51 -7.30 3.39
CA ILE A 91 2.05 -7.45 2.03
C ILE A 91 1.07 -8.32 1.27
N VAL A 92 0.58 -7.82 0.14
CA VAL A 92 -0.36 -8.52 -0.72
C VAL A 92 0.35 -8.92 -2.00
N ARG A 93 0.39 -10.21 -2.29
CA ARG A 93 1.06 -10.77 -3.47
C ARG A 93 0.09 -11.31 -4.50
N THR A 94 -1.14 -11.62 -4.09
CA THR A 94 -2.18 -12.15 -4.97
C THR A 94 -3.52 -11.49 -4.69
N PHE A 95 -4.40 -11.55 -5.67
CA PHE A 95 -5.76 -11.04 -5.53
C PHE A 95 -6.53 -11.78 -4.43
N ASP A 96 -6.35 -13.10 -4.33
CA ASP A 96 -7.00 -13.89 -3.29
C ASP A 96 -6.58 -13.47 -1.89
N GLU A 97 -5.29 -13.19 -1.70
CA GLU A 97 -4.80 -12.66 -0.41
C GLU A 97 -5.49 -11.34 -0.06
N PHE A 98 -5.68 -10.47 -1.04
CA PHE A 98 -6.36 -9.19 -0.82
C PHE A 98 -7.82 -9.40 -0.41
N LYS A 99 -8.54 -10.24 -1.13
CA LYS A 99 -9.95 -10.54 -0.80
C LYS A 99 -10.09 -11.14 0.60
N ASN A 100 -9.20 -12.07 0.94
CA ASN A 100 -9.21 -12.70 2.26
C ASN A 100 -8.94 -11.71 3.39
N LEU A 101 -8.16 -10.68 3.12
CA LEU A 101 -7.90 -9.61 4.08
C LEU A 101 -9.21 -8.95 4.56
N PHE A 102 -10.13 -8.69 3.65
CA PHE A 102 -11.41 -8.05 3.98
C PHE A 102 -12.40 -8.98 4.68
N VAL A 103 -12.22 -10.28 4.59
CA VAL A 103 -13.00 -11.25 5.34
C VAL A 103 -12.60 -11.27 6.82
N THR A 104 -11.32 -11.01 7.11
CA THR A 104 -10.75 -11.11 8.47
C THR A 104 -10.58 -9.79 9.18
N LEU A 105 -10.73 -8.69 8.48
CA LEU A 105 -10.59 -7.34 9.05
C LEU A 105 -11.77 -6.94 9.93
#